data_7ad05603c0bc7e36e9e50d5c008db356
#
_entry.id   7ad05603c0bc7e36e9e50d5c008db356
#
_cell.length_a   1.000
_cell.length_b   1.000
_cell.length_c   1.000
_cell.angle_alpha   90.00
_cell.angle_beta   90.00
_cell.angle_gamma   90.00
#
_symmetry.space_group_name_H-M   'P 1'
#
loop_
_entity.id
_entity.type
_entity.pdbx_description
1 polymer ?
#
loop_
_entity_poly.entity_id
_entity_poly.type
_entity_poly.pdbx_seq_one_letter_code
_entity_poly.pdbx_strand_id
1 'polypeptide(L)'
;MGGRVVLHLALTHPDEFRAVIALEGADRLEPYYDLDWLHRPDVHGGEVSAAFVSGQVAPQSPDEFRWETLWMYTQGGPGVFKGDLFFYWYDGHFDDRSPRIDTTRCPVYLLSGEYDSSCTPERTAATASRIMGARATVMPGIGHFPMSENPALFRTHLLPILDEIRR
;
A
#
# COMPACT_ATOMS: atom_id res chain seq x y z
N MET A 1 5.00 -0.30 1.62
CA MET A 1 5.82 0.58 2.51
C MET A 1 5.41 2.03 2.40
N GLY A 2 5.38 2.64 1.24
CA GLY A 2 5.07 4.07 1.05
C GLY A 2 3.80 4.56 1.75
N GLY A 3 2.73 3.77 1.74
CA GLY A 3 1.48 4.12 2.44
C GLY A 3 1.65 4.39 3.94
N ARG A 4 2.50 3.61 4.65
CA ARG A 4 2.80 3.89 6.07
C ARG A 4 3.71 5.11 6.25
N VAL A 5 4.67 5.29 5.36
CA VAL A 5 5.56 6.45 5.41
C VAL A 5 4.75 7.75 5.33
N VAL A 6 3.79 7.85 4.41
CA VAL A 6 2.97 9.07 4.29
C VAL A 6 2.03 9.27 5.48
N LEU A 7 1.52 8.21 6.11
CA LEU A 7 0.77 8.33 7.37
C LEU A 7 1.67 8.85 8.51
N HIS A 8 2.91 8.36 8.58
CA HIS A 8 3.88 8.87 9.56
C HIS A 8 4.22 10.34 9.32
N LEU A 9 4.37 10.76 8.08
CA LEU A 9 4.59 12.17 7.71
C LEU A 9 3.39 13.04 8.08
N ALA A 10 2.16 12.57 7.85
CA ALA A 10 0.96 13.29 8.29
C ALA A 10 0.90 13.50 9.82
N LEU A 11 1.45 12.56 10.60
CA LEU A 11 1.55 12.70 12.05
C LEU A 11 2.65 13.67 12.50
N THR A 12 3.84 13.58 11.89
CA THR A 12 5.04 14.25 12.40
C THR A 12 5.30 15.60 11.74
N HIS A 13 4.82 15.80 10.51
CA HIS A 13 5.05 16.98 9.68
C HIS A 13 3.76 17.48 9.01
N PRO A 14 2.64 17.61 9.76
CA PRO A 14 1.34 17.87 9.13
C PRO A 14 1.27 19.21 8.38
N ASP A 15 2.07 20.20 8.74
CA ASP A 15 2.05 21.51 8.11
C ASP A 15 2.89 21.60 6.83
N GLU A 16 3.67 20.56 6.52
CA GLU A 16 4.51 20.52 5.33
C GLU A 16 3.77 19.96 4.11
N PHE A 17 2.61 19.35 4.32
CA PHE A 17 1.84 18.69 3.27
C PHE A 17 0.41 19.23 3.21
N ARG A 18 -0.09 19.50 2.01
CA ARG A 18 -1.50 19.86 1.80
C ARG A 18 -2.44 18.70 2.10
N ALA A 19 -1.98 17.48 1.90
CA ALA A 19 -2.67 16.23 2.20
C ALA A 19 -1.69 15.07 1.99
N VAL A 20 -2.04 13.88 2.45
CA VAL A 20 -1.36 12.63 2.11
C VAL A 20 -2.32 11.65 1.46
N ILE A 21 -1.80 10.88 0.50
CA ILE A 21 -2.53 9.80 -0.16
C ILE A 21 -1.78 8.51 0.11
N ALA A 22 -2.32 7.69 1.00
CA ALA A 22 -1.78 6.38 1.33
C ALA A 22 -2.34 5.34 0.34
N LEU A 23 -1.53 4.99 -0.67
CA LEU A 23 -1.87 3.96 -1.63
C LEU A 23 -1.51 2.59 -1.07
N GLU A 24 -2.44 1.65 -1.17
CA GLU A 24 -2.26 0.24 -0.80
C GLU A 24 -1.54 0.13 0.56
N GLY A 25 -2.06 0.87 1.54
CA GLY A 25 -1.44 1.02 2.85
C GLY A 25 -2.42 0.79 3.98
N ALA A 26 -1.92 0.14 5.03
CA ALA A 26 -2.61 0.00 6.30
C ALA A 26 -1.64 0.32 7.44
N ASP A 27 -2.15 0.84 8.56
CA ASP A 27 -1.34 1.17 9.73
C ASP A 27 -0.83 -0.08 10.48
N ARG A 28 -1.51 -1.22 10.27
CA ARG A 28 -1.10 -2.54 10.75
C ARG A 28 -1.41 -3.61 9.71
N LEU A 29 -0.49 -4.55 9.53
CA LEU A 29 -0.66 -5.75 8.71
C LEU A 29 -0.32 -6.97 9.55
N GLU A 30 -1.26 -7.88 9.64
CA GLU A 30 -0.97 -9.23 10.12
C GLU A 30 -0.40 -10.07 8.98
N PRO A 31 0.44 -11.07 9.28
CA PRO A 31 0.96 -11.99 8.28
C PRO A 31 -0.18 -12.62 7.46
N TYR A 32 -0.04 -12.61 6.14
CA TYR A 32 -1.02 -13.16 5.20
C TYR A 32 -0.41 -14.21 4.26
N TYR A 33 0.83 -14.62 4.54
CA TYR A 33 1.53 -15.74 3.89
C TYR A 33 2.02 -16.73 4.95
N ASP A 34 2.34 -17.94 4.50
CA ASP A 34 3.20 -18.83 5.27
C ASP A 34 4.59 -18.20 5.40
N LEU A 35 5.08 -18.08 6.63
CA LEU A 35 6.27 -17.31 6.98
C LEU A 35 7.49 -18.17 7.30
N ASP A 36 7.41 -19.48 7.22
CA ASP A 36 8.52 -20.36 7.61
C ASP A 36 9.81 -19.98 6.87
N TRP A 37 9.71 -19.67 5.58
CA TRP A 37 10.86 -19.24 4.79
C TRP A 37 11.43 -17.86 5.19
N LEU A 38 10.62 -16.99 5.79
CA LEU A 38 11.06 -15.65 6.21
C LEU A 38 12.19 -15.71 7.23
N HIS A 39 12.16 -16.71 8.11
CA HIS A 39 13.15 -16.91 9.16
C HIS A 39 14.36 -17.75 8.72
N ARG A 40 14.33 -18.28 7.51
CA ARG A 40 15.44 -19.07 6.97
C ARG A 40 16.56 -18.17 6.43
N PRO A 41 17.82 -18.36 6.87
CA PRO A 41 18.93 -17.51 6.42
C PRO A 41 19.35 -17.76 4.96
N ASP A 42 19.00 -18.92 4.41
CA ASP A 42 19.33 -19.36 3.04
C ASP A 42 18.29 -18.94 1.98
N VAL A 43 17.18 -18.32 2.39
CA VAL A 43 16.15 -17.78 1.49
C VAL A 43 16.17 -16.25 1.52
N HIS A 44 16.35 -15.64 0.38
CA HIS A 44 16.51 -14.20 0.26
C HIS A 44 15.22 -13.44 -0.12
N GLY A 45 14.15 -14.17 -0.44
CA GLY A 45 12.84 -13.61 -0.81
C GLY A 45 12.67 -13.32 -2.30
N GLY A 46 13.74 -13.05 -3.04
CA GLY A 46 13.67 -12.86 -4.48
C GLY A 46 13.11 -14.08 -5.24
N GLU A 47 13.37 -15.27 -4.70
CA GLU A 47 12.91 -16.56 -5.24
C GLU A 47 11.38 -16.69 -5.26
N VAL A 48 10.70 -16.00 -4.35
CA VAL A 48 9.24 -16.11 -4.16
C VAL A 48 8.47 -14.85 -4.56
N SER A 49 9.16 -13.71 -4.75
CA SER A 49 8.53 -12.40 -4.94
C SER A 49 7.59 -12.37 -6.15
N ALA A 50 7.98 -12.93 -7.29
CA ALA A 50 7.16 -12.93 -8.49
C ALA A 50 5.84 -13.68 -8.32
N ALA A 51 5.84 -14.80 -7.59
CA ALA A 51 4.63 -15.58 -7.32
C ALA A 51 3.65 -14.78 -6.45
N PHE A 52 4.14 -14.14 -5.39
CA PHE A 52 3.30 -13.30 -4.53
C PHE A 52 2.75 -12.08 -5.26
N VAL A 53 3.59 -11.36 -6.00
CA VAL A 53 3.20 -10.19 -6.78
C VAL A 53 2.14 -10.56 -7.83
N SER A 54 2.30 -11.69 -8.50
CA SER A 54 1.31 -12.19 -9.48
C SER A 54 -0.10 -12.34 -8.89
N GLY A 55 -0.20 -12.78 -7.64
CA GLY A 55 -1.48 -12.93 -6.94
C GLY A 55 -2.09 -11.61 -6.45
N GLN A 56 -1.37 -10.51 -6.56
CA GLN A 56 -1.83 -9.18 -6.11
C GLN A 56 -2.21 -8.24 -7.26
N VAL A 57 -1.99 -8.64 -8.50
CA VAL A 57 -2.41 -7.90 -9.70
C VAL A 57 -3.87 -8.26 -10.02
N ALA A 58 -4.68 -7.26 -10.33
CA ALA A 58 -6.08 -7.51 -10.69
C ALA A 58 -6.19 -8.36 -11.98
N PRO A 59 -7.15 -9.32 -12.03
CA PRO A 59 -7.26 -10.23 -13.19
C PRO A 59 -7.57 -9.53 -14.52
N GLN A 60 -8.17 -8.35 -14.46
CA GLN A 60 -8.51 -7.52 -15.63
C GLN A 60 -7.43 -6.50 -16.01
N SER A 61 -6.32 -6.46 -15.29
CA SER A 61 -5.19 -5.61 -15.68
C SER A 61 -4.64 -6.02 -17.05
N PRO A 62 -4.33 -5.06 -17.96
CA PRO A 62 -3.78 -5.38 -19.27
C PRO A 62 -2.49 -6.22 -19.15
N ASP A 63 -2.36 -7.23 -19.99
CA ASP A 63 -1.25 -8.19 -19.91
C ASP A 63 0.13 -7.52 -19.96
N GLU A 64 0.30 -6.52 -20.82
CA GLU A 64 1.56 -5.77 -20.93
C GLU A 64 1.99 -5.16 -19.60
N PHE A 65 1.07 -4.51 -18.89
CA PHE A 65 1.33 -3.89 -17.60
C PHE A 65 1.50 -4.90 -16.48
N ARG A 66 0.76 -6.01 -16.54
CA ARG A 66 0.94 -7.14 -15.63
C ARG A 66 2.36 -7.68 -15.70
N TRP A 67 2.84 -7.99 -16.91
CA TRP A 67 4.17 -8.55 -17.11
C TRP A 67 5.28 -7.56 -16.76
N GLU A 68 5.10 -6.28 -17.07
CA GLU A 68 6.04 -5.22 -16.66
C GLU A 68 6.14 -5.11 -15.12
N THR A 69 5.00 -5.14 -14.41
CA THR A 69 4.95 -5.11 -12.94
C THR A 69 5.70 -6.30 -12.34
N LEU A 70 5.44 -7.52 -12.85
CA LEU A 70 6.15 -8.71 -12.39
C LEU A 70 7.65 -8.61 -12.64
N TRP A 71 8.03 -8.17 -13.83
CA TRP A 71 9.44 -8.02 -14.19
C TRP A 71 10.17 -7.02 -13.29
N MET A 72 9.55 -5.89 -12.96
CA MET A 72 10.12 -4.92 -12.02
C MET A 72 10.42 -5.55 -10.65
N TYR A 73 9.52 -6.38 -10.14
CA TYR A 73 9.70 -7.03 -8.84
C TYR A 73 10.78 -8.12 -8.84
N THR A 74 11.08 -8.73 -9.98
CA THR A 74 12.18 -9.71 -10.09
C THR A 74 13.57 -9.07 -10.07
N GLN A 75 13.66 -7.74 -10.16
CA GLN A 75 14.92 -7.02 -10.14
C GLN A 75 15.41 -6.64 -8.74
N GLY A 76 14.61 -6.94 -7.71
CA GLY A 76 15.01 -6.71 -6.32
C GLY A 76 16.24 -7.50 -5.94
N GLY A 77 17.19 -6.86 -5.26
CA GLY A 77 18.37 -7.53 -4.72
C GLY A 77 18.03 -8.54 -3.62
N PRO A 78 19.00 -9.42 -3.28
CA PRO A 78 18.82 -10.38 -2.19
C PRO A 78 18.40 -9.68 -0.89
N GLY A 79 17.40 -10.22 -0.22
CA GLY A 79 16.91 -9.74 1.06
C GLY A 79 15.98 -8.52 1.01
N VAL A 80 15.83 -7.81 -0.12
CA VAL A 80 14.96 -6.63 -0.23
C VAL A 80 13.51 -7.00 0.08
N PHE A 81 12.93 -7.94 -0.65
CA PHE A 81 11.54 -8.38 -0.43
C PHE A 81 11.32 -8.95 0.98
N LYS A 82 12.27 -9.72 1.47
CA LYS A 82 12.24 -10.27 2.82
C LYS A 82 12.27 -9.16 3.89
N GLY A 83 13.12 -8.16 3.72
CA GLY A 83 13.20 -7.01 4.61
C GLY A 83 11.91 -6.18 4.62
N ASP A 84 11.28 -5.99 3.45
CA ASP A 84 9.99 -5.33 3.34
C ASP A 84 8.91 -6.07 4.13
N LEU A 85 8.85 -7.40 4.05
CA LEU A 85 7.88 -8.19 4.80
C LEU A 85 8.11 -8.10 6.31
N PHE A 86 9.37 -8.11 6.77
CA PHE A 86 9.68 -7.87 8.17
C PHE A 86 9.19 -6.51 8.65
N PHE A 87 9.42 -5.46 7.87
CA PHE A 87 8.90 -4.14 8.18
C PHE A 87 7.36 -4.15 8.28
N TYR A 88 6.66 -4.78 7.34
CA TYR A 88 5.21 -4.78 7.33
C TYR A 88 4.59 -5.49 8.54
N TRP A 89 5.18 -6.58 8.97
CA TRP A 89 4.57 -7.46 9.97
C TRP A 89 5.09 -7.25 11.39
N TYR A 90 6.21 -6.53 11.54
CA TYR A 90 6.84 -6.34 12.85
C TYR A 90 7.16 -4.86 13.11
N ASP A 91 8.18 -4.31 12.47
CA ASP A 91 8.75 -3.01 12.83
C ASP A 91 7.86 -1.83 12.46
N GLY A 92 7.10 -1.96 11.38
CA GLY A 92 6.34 -0.85 10.79
C GLY A 92 4.92 -0.69 11.35
N HIS A 93 4.55 -1.35 12.45
CA HIS A 93 3.24 -1.17 13.05
C HIS A 93 3.05 0.28 13.52
N PHE A 94 1.89 0.84 13.22
CA PHE A 94 1.60 2.25 13.41
C PHE A 94 0.20 2.49 14.01
N ASP A 95 -0.55 1.43 14.27
CA ASP A 95 -1.94 1.47 14.72
C ASP A 95 -2.12 2.11 16.10
N ASP A 96 -1.08 2.11 16.94
CA ASP A 96 -1.03 2.82 18.23
C ASP A 96 -0.87 4.34 18.07
N ARG A 97 -0.36 4.81 16.93
CA ARG A 97 -0.06 6.21 16.66
C ARG A 97 -0.99 6.83 15.63
N SER A 98 -1.54 6.05 14.71
CA SER A 98 -2.43 6.53 13.66
C SER A 98 -3.64 7.34 14.17
N PRO A 99 -4.26 7.03 15.34
CA PRO A 99 -5.33 7.87 15.91
C PRO A 99 -4.93 9.29 16.28
N ARG A 100 -3.63 9.57 16.37
CA ARG A 100 -3.09 10.90 16.71
C ARG A 100 -2.91 11.82 15.50
N ILE A 101 -3.16 11.33 14.28
CA ILE A 101 -3.08 12.14 13.07
C ILE A 101 -4.20 13.17 13.08
N ASP A 102 -3.83 14.45 12.97
CA ASP A 102 -4.77 15.57 12.86
C ASP A 102 -5.09 15.85 11.39
N THR A 103 -6.19 15.30 10.91
CA THR A 103 -6.64 15.46 9.52
C THR A 103 -7.14 16.85 9.18
N THR A 104 -7.34 17.74 10.19
CA THR A 104 -7.66 19.14 9.94
C THR A 104 -6.43 19.93 9.49
N ARG A 105 -5.23 19.48 9.86
CA ARG A 105 -3.95 20.04 9.42
C ARG A 105 -3.43 19.36 8.15
N CYS A 106 -3.53 18.04 8.10
CA CYS A 106 -3.09 17.24 6.96
C CYS A 106 -4.16 16.21 6.61
N PRO A 107 -5.06 16.49 5.66
CA PRO A 107 -6.08 15.54 5.21
C PRO A 107 -5.45 14.22 4.75
N VAL A 108 -6.11 13.11 5.11
CA VAL A 108 -5.63 11.75 4.82
C VAL A 108 -6.62 11.05 3.90
N TYR A 109 -6.13 10.60 2.75
CA TYR A 109 -6.83 9.75 1.82
C TYR A 109 -6.17 8.38 1.79
N LEU A 110 -6.96 7.32 1.91
CA LEU A 110 -6.49 5.93 1.79
C LEU A 110 -7.17 5.31 0.57
N LEU A 111 -6.37 4.78 -0.35
CA LEU A 111 -6.85 4.11 -1.54
C LEU A 111 -6.38 2.66 -1.52
N SER A 112 -7.30 1.72 -1.72
CA SER A 112 -6.98 0.28 -1.87
C SER A 112 -7.60 -0.28 -3.13
N GLY A 113 -6.88 -1.16 -3.80
CA GLY A 113 -7.41 -1.93 -4.90
C GLY A 113 -8.39 -3.00 -4.42
N GLU A 114 -9.42 -3.27 -5.21
CA GLU A 114 -10.40 -4.33 -4.93
C GLU A 114 -9.73 -5.71 -4.78
N TYR A 115 -8.65 -5.94 -5.54
CA TYR A 115 -7.92 -7.22 -5.60
C TYR A 115 -6.62 -7.22 -4.77
N ASP A 116 -6.36 -6.17 -3.99
CA ASP A 116 -5.19 -6.18 -3.10
C ASP A 116 -5.38 -7.19 -1.97
N SER A 117 -4.61 -8.27 -1.99
CA SER A 117 -4.65 -9.32 -0.96
C SER A 117 -3.80 -8.97 0.27
N SER A 118 -2.95 -7.94 0.20
CA SER A 118 -2.10 -7.49 1.30
C SER A 118 -2.72 -6.36 2.11
N CYS A 119 -3.03 -5.25 1.48
CA CYS A 119 -3.74 -4.11 2.07
C CYS A 119 -5.21 -4.12 1.61
N THR A 120 -5.94 -5.15 2.00
CA THR A 120 -7.32 -5.36 1.56
C THR A 120 -8.21 -4.15 1.84
N PRO A 121 -9.33 -3.98 1.12
CA PRO A 121 -10.31 -2.92 1.40
C PRO A 121 -10.72 -2.85 2.87
N GLU A 122 -10.87 -4.00 3.54
CA GLU A 122 -11.24 -4.07 4.96
C GLU A 122 -10.13 -3.54 5.87
N ARG A 123 -8.86 -3.86 5.59
CA ARG A 123 -7.70 -3.35 6.34
C ARG A 123 -7.54 -1.85 6.16
N THR A 124 -7.75 -1.36 4.95
CA THR A 124 -7.74 0.08 4.65
C THR A 124 -8.88 0.80 5.35
N ALA A 125 -10.09 0.25 5.35
CA ALA A 125 -11.23 0.80 6.07
C ALA A 125 -11.01 0.78 7.59
N ALA A 126 -10.40 -0.27 8.13
CA ALA A 126 -10.04 -0.36 9.54
C ALA A 126 -9.01 0.73 9.93
N THR A 127 -8.02 0.98 9.07
CA THR A 127 -7.06 2.10 9.26
C THR A 127 -7.78 3.45 9.25
N ALA A 128 -8.65 3.68 8.25
CA ALA A 128 -9.42 4.92 8.17
C ALA A 128 -10.31 5.15 9.40
N SER A 129 -10.90 4.09 9.95
CA SER A 129 -11.75 4.20 11.15
C SER A 129 -11.01 4.63 12.41
N ARG A 130 -9.70 4.39 12.47
CA ARG A 130 -8.83 4.84 13.57
C ARG A 130 -8.37 6.30 13.42
N ILE A 131 -8.35 6.84 12.21
CA ILE A 131 -7.89 8.20 11.91
C ILE A 131 -9.11 9.09 11.71
N MET A 132 -9.46 9.89 12.71
CA MET A 132 -10.64 10.74 12.63
C MET A 132 -10.58 11.69 11.41
N GLY A 133 -11.59 11.65 10.54
CA GLY A 133 -11.65 12.48 9.34
C GLY A 133 -10.89 11.93 8.13
N ALA A 134 -10.21 10.79 8.23
CA ALA A 134 -9.63 10.13 7.07
C ALA A 134 -10.70 9.57 6.13
N ARG A 135 -10.38 9.52 4.84
CA ARG A 135 -11.27 9.00 3.80
C ARG A 135 -10.66 7.76 3.16
N ALA A 136 -11.42 6.68 3.10
CA ALA A 136 -11.04 5.46 2.40
C ALA A 136 -11.83 5.31 1.10
N THR A 137 -11.15 4.90 0.04
CA THR A 137 -11.74 4.60 -1.27
C THR A 137 -11.23 3.27 -1.77
N VAL A 138 -12.14 2.39 -2.16
CA VAL A 138 -11.79 1.17 -2.90
C VAL A 138 -11.78 1.49 -4.39
N MET A 139 -10.76 1.02 -5.09
CA MET A 139 -10.60 1.17 -6.54
C MET A 139 -11.01 -0.13 -7.24
N PRO A 140 -12.23 -0.20 -7.81
CA PRO A 140 -12.70 -1.39 -8.52
C PRO A 140 -11.76 -1.75 -9.68
N GLY A 141 -11.53 -3.04 -9.88
CA GLY A 141 -10.71 -3.54 -10.98
C GLY A 141 -9.21 -3.29 -10.84
N ILE A 142 -8.73 -2.91 -9.67
CA ILE A 142 -7.31 -2.63 -9.37
C ILE A 142 -6.84 -3.57 -8.26
N GLY A 143 -5.60 -4.02 -8.34
CA GLY A 143 -4.89 -4.77 -7.30
C GLY A 143 -3.93 -3.89 -6.51
N HIS A 144 -2.79 -4.45 -6.10
CA HIS A 144 -1.81 -3.79 -5.24
C HIS A 144 -0.93 -2.75 -5.95
N PHE A 145 -0.90 -2.74 -7.28
CA PHE A 145 0.04 -1.93 -8.05
C PHE A 145 -0.65 -0.94 -8.99
N PRO A 146 -1.56 -0.10 -8.50
CA PRO A 146 -2.46 0.70 -9.33
C PRO A 146 -1.73 1.52 -10.41
N MET A 147 -0.57 2.10 -10.06
CA MET A 147 0.20 2.96 -10.97
C MET A 147 0.90 2.18 -12.10
N SER A 148 1.18 0.90 -11.91
CA SER A 148 1.89 0.07 -12.88
C SER A 148 0.98 -0.94 -13.59
N GLU A 149 0.05 -1.58 -12.87
CA GLU A 149 -0.80 -2.61 -13.44
C GLU A 149 -1.95 -2.08 -14.31
N ASN A 150 -2.46 -0.89 -13.99
CA ASN A 150 -3.52 -0.25 -14.77
C ASN A 150 -3.52 1.29 -14.60
N PRO A 151 -2.52 1.99 -15.15
CA PRO A 151 -2.35 3.43 -14.95
C PRO A 151 -3.54 4.26 -15.46
N ALA A 152 -4.21 3.80 -16.51
CA ALA A 152 -5.37 4.50 -17.06
C ALA A 152 -6.55 4.49 -16.08
N LEU A 153 -6.87 3.32 -15.53
CA LEU A 153 -7.94 3.17 -14.54
C LEU A 153 -7.55 3.87 -13.22
N PHE A 154 -6.31 3.73 -12.76
CA PHE A 154 -5.83 4.39 -11.55
C PHE A 154 -6.00 5.91 -11.61
N ARG A 155 -5.71 6.54 -12.74
CA ARG A 155 -5.89 7.99 -12.93
C ARG A 155 -7.33 8.44 -12.69
N THR A 156 -8.33 7.62 -13.01
CA THR A 156 -9.74 7.98 -12.78
C THR A 156 -10.08 8.11 -11.29
N HIS A 157 -9.38 7.40 -10.44
CA HIS A 157 -9.53 7.47 -8.99
C HIS A 157 -8.65 8.56 -8.36
N LEU A 158 -7.44 8.75 -8.88
CA LEU A 158 -6.46 9.68 -8.29
C LEU A 158 -6.78 11.13 -8.62
N LEU A 159 -7.10 11.45 -9.89
CA LEU A 159 -7.25 12.84 -10.32
C LEU A 159 -8.33 13.63 -9.57
N PRO A 160 -9.51 13.09 -9.27
CA PRO A 160 -10.51 13.80 -8.47
C PRO A 160 -10.01 14.21 -7.08
N ILE A 161 -9.21 13.33 -6.43
CA ILE A 161 -8.61 13.62 -5.12
C ILE A 161 -7.58 14.75 -5.24
N LEU A 162 -6.72 14.70 -6.25
CA LEU A 162 -5.74 15.77 -6.49
C LEU A 162 -6.42 17.11 -6.79
N ASP A 163 -7.53 17.11 -7.51
CA ASP A 163 -8.30 18.33 -7.79
C ASP A 163 -8.97 18.88 -6.52
N GLU A 164 -9.40 18.02 -5.61
CA GLU A 164 -9.90 18.44 -4.29
C GLU A 164 -8.79 19.07 -3.44
N ILE A 165 -7.63 18.44 -3.36
CA ILE A 165 -6.47 18.91 -2.55
C ILE A 165 -5.96 20.28 -3.06
N ARG A 166 -6.12 20.57 -4.33
CA ARG A 166 -5.67 21.84 -4.94
C ARG A 166 -6.58 23.03 -4.65
N ARG A 167 -7.83 22.78 -4.28
CA ARG A 167 -8.81 23.84 -3.94
C ARG A 167 -8.57 24.43 -2.57
#